data_7ba29874609e7d535064c8eb720ba436
#
_entry.id   7ba29874609e7d535064c8eb720ba436
#
_cell.length_a   1.000
_cell.length_b   1.000
_cell.length_c   1.000
_cell.angle_alpha   90.00
_cell.angle_beta   90.00
_cell.angle_gamma   90.00
#
_symmetry.space_group_name_H-M   'P 1'
#
loop_
_entity.id
_entity.type
_entity.pdbx_description
1 polymer ?
#
loop_
_entity_poly.entity_id
_entity_poly.type
_entity_poly.pdbx_seq_one_letter_code
_entity_poly.pdbx_strand_id
1 'polypeptide(L)'
;MKNYALIGDIHSIYSRLSQALTYCEHQDLIPIFLGDIFDSRCSVSDSVGVYNLIRDAEKKLNAVVLQSNHQNKFIRYLKGHKISANHGLDVTIEEFKNSSIDMNELLEWLDNRPYGAVFKDKDDLEYRCAHAYFSSRIEVPNYEEIHLIHSNQLNKKIKNVMIYGPVNNEGRIEWWKTNKKHHYKMVSGHYHKLIIEDHCLILDGECGDEGDHVFLALYDVNKKLLKKFF
;
A
#
# COMPACT_ATOMS: atom_id res chain seq x y z
N MET A 1 -17.67 -4.23 15.18
CA MET A 1 -16.67 -3.31 14.58
C MET A 1 -15.66 -4.18 13.86
N LYS A 2 -15.26 -3.84 12.65
CA LYS A 2 -14.26 -4.61 11.88
C LYS A 2 -12.85 -4.36 12.40
N ASN A 3 -12.02 -5.40 12.31
CA ASN A 3 -10.63 -5.35 12.75
C ASN A 3 -9.72 -5.20 11.53
N TYR A 4 -8.79 -4.26 11.52
CA TYR A 4 -7.94 -3.98 10.38
C TYR A 4 -6.46 -4.29 10.66
N ALA A 5 -5.77 -4.80 9.64
CA ALA A 5 -4.32 -4.89 9.58
C ALA A 5 -3.79 -3.98 8.47
N LEU A 6 -2.86 -3.10 8.79
CA LEU A 6 -2.17 -2.26 7.81
C LEU A 6 -0.90 -2.97 7.37
N ILE A 7 -0.74 -3.21 6.08
CA ILE A 7 0.40 -3.93 5.50
C ILE A 7 1.17 -2.95 4.61
N GLY A 8 2.45 -2.79 4.88
CA GLY A 8 3.35 -1.92 4.14
C GLY A 8 3.75 -2.49 2.77
N ASP A 9 4.80 -1.91 2.21
CA ASP A 9 5.30 -2.21 0.87
C ASP A 9 5.75 -3.68 0.76
N ILE A 10 5.30 -4.39 -0.30
CA ILE A 10 5.45 -5.85 -0.46
C ILE A 10 6.56 -6.19 -1.46
N HIS A 11 6.61 -5.45 -2.56
CA HIS A 11 7.61 -5.60 -3.62
C HIS A 11 7.82 -7.05 -4.09
N SER A 12 6.73 -7.73 -4.45
CA SER A 12 6.75 -9.10 -5.03
C SER A 12 7.33 -10.20 -4.13
N ILE A 13 7.43 -10.00 -2.81
CA ILE A 13 7.96 -11.02 -1.88
C ILE A 13 6.83 -11.91 -1.37
N TYR A 14 6.56 -12.99 -2.11
CA TYR A 14 5.48 -13.94 -1.84
C TYR A 14 5.53 -14.54 -0.43
N SER A 15 6.70 -15.01 0.02
CA SER A 15 6.83 -15.71 1.30
C SER A 15 6.45 -14.83 2.50
N ARG A 16 6.86 -13.55 2.48
CA ARG A 16 6.55 -12.59 3.54
C ARG A 16 5.07 -12.23 3.55
N LEU A 17 4.49 -12.01 2.35
CA LEU A 17 3.06 -11.75 2.20
C LEU A 17 2.22 -12.93 2.69
N SER A 18 2.58 -14.16 2.32
CA SER A 18 1.89 -15.39 2.76
C SER A 18 1.85 -15.50 4.28
N GLN A 19 2.97 -15.23 4.97
CA GLN A 19 3.02 -15.22 6.44
C GLN A 19 2.14 -14.12 7.05
N ALA A 20 2.16 -12.92 6.46
CA ALA A 20 1.33 -11.81 6.92
C ALA A 20 -0.18 -12.10 6.77
N LEU A 21 -0.59 -12.70 5.64
CA LEU A 21 -1.98 -13.10 5.41
C LEU A 21 -2.43 -14.23 6.32
N THR A 22 -1.56 -15.23 6.58
CA THR A 22 -1.83 -16.27 7.58
C THR A 22 -2.07 -15.66 8.97
N TYR A 23 -1.28 -14.64 9.36
CA TYR A 23 -1.55 -13.91 10.60
C TYR A 23 -2.91 -13.21 10.57
N CYS A 24 -3.27 -12.54 9.46
CA CYS A 24 -4.57 -11.88 9.33
C CYS A 24 -5.74 -12.87 9.46
N GLU A 25 -5.66 -14.03 8.81
CA GLU A 25 -6.67 -15.08 8.91
C GLU A 25 -6.85 -15.57 10.35
N HIS A 26 -5.76 -15.88 11.05
CA HIS A 26 -5.81 -16.35 12.43
C HIS A 26 -6.32 -15.31 13.43
N GLN A 27 -6.22 -14.02 13.12
CA GLN A 27 -6.65 -12.92 13.99
C GLN A 27 -7.97 -12.28 13.55
N ASP A 28 -8.61 -12.79 12.50
CA ASP A 28 -9.82 -12.24 11.90
C ASP A 28 -9.67 -10.75 11.55
N LEU A 29 -8.58 -10.42 10.82
CA LEU A 29 -8.24 -9.07 10.41
C LEU A 29 -8.51 -8.84 8.93
N ILE A 30 -9.04 -7.68 8.58
CA ILE A 30 -9.16 -7.20 7.21
C ILE A 30 -7.85 -6.53 6.79
N PRO A 31 -7.11 -7.07 5.81
CA PRO A 31 -5.87 -6.46 5.34
C PRO A 31 -6.13 -5.18 4.54
N ILE A 32 -5.38 -4.11 4.83
CA ILE A 32 -5.27 -2.91 4.00
C ILE A 32 -3.82 -2.80 3.54
N PHE A 33 -3.58 -3.11 2.26
CA PHE A 33 -2.26 -2.98 1.64
C PHE A 33 -2.03 -1.52 1.25
N LEU A 34 -0.94 -0.94 1.74
CA LEU A 34 -0.62 0.47 1.54
C LEU A 34 -0.05 0.79 0.13
N GLY A 35 0.11 -0.21 -0.71
CA GLY A 35 0.63 -0.11 -2.07
C GLY A 35 1.96 -0.80 -2.26
N ASP A 36 2.67 -0.48 -3.34
CA ASP A 36 3.93 -1.08 -3.78
C ASP A 36 3.97 -2.61 -3.64
N ILE A 37 2.97 -3.24 -4.28
CA ILE A 37 2.77 -4.70 -4.22
C ILE A 37 3.73 -5.45 -5.13
N PHE A 38 4.23 -4.82 -6.21
CA PHE A 38 5.13 -5.39 -7.21
C PHE A 38 6.48 -4.68 -7.22
N ASP A 39 7.34 -5.07 -8.17
CA ASP A 39 8.63 -4.47 -8.47
C ASP A 39 9.69 -4.73 -7.39
N SER A 40 10.06 -6.02 -7.22
CA SER A 40 11.18 -6.41 -6.36
C SER A 40 12.52 -6.06 -7.01
N ARG A 41 13.49 -5.67 -6.20
CA ARG A 41 14.89 -5.47 -6.59
C ARG A 41 15.78 -6.66 -6.20
N CYS A 42 15.26 -7.58 -5.40
CA CYS A 42 16.00 -8.78 -5.02
C CYS A 42 15.73 -9.95 -5.98
N SER A 43 16.55 -10.99 -5.88
CA SER A 43 16.47 -12.19 -6.72
C SER A 43 15.23 -13.06 -6.46
N VAL A 44 14.50 -12.81 -5.37
CA VAL A 44 13.34 -13.61 -4.94
C VAL A 44 12.05 -12.86 -5.26
N SER A 45 11.78 -12.63 -6.55
CA SER A 45 10.54 -11.99 -7.02
C SER A 45 9.50 -13.05 -7.40
N ASP A 46 8.23 -12.82 -7.03
CA ASP A 46 7.08 -13.58 -7.52
C ASP A 46 5.85 -12.67 -7.57
N SER A 47 5.81 -11.80 -8.56
CA SER A 47 4.69 -10.85 -8.75
C SER A 47 3.38 -11.55 -9.05
N VAL A 48 3.42 -12.68 -9.78
CA VAL A 48 2.24 -13.47 -10.12
C VAL A 48 1.66 -14.15 -8.89
N GLY A 49 2.52 -14.76 -8.06
CA GLY A 49 2.10 -15.34 -6.79
C GLY A 49 1.54 -14.30 -5.82
N VAL A 50 2.18 -13.14 -5.70
CA VAL A 50 1.69 -12.00 -4.90
C VAL A 50 0.33 -11.52 -5.40
N TYR A 51 0.14 -11.36 -6.72
CA TYR A 51 -1.16 -11.02 -7.30
C TYR A 51 -2.24 -12.03 -6.90
N ASN A 52 -1.98 -13.32 -7.05
CA ASN A 52 -2.93 -14.37 -6.72
C ASN A 52 -3.28 -14.38 -5.22
N LEU A 53 -2.29 -14.25 -4.32
CA LEU A 53 -2.53 -14.14 -2.88
C LEU A 53 -3.41 -12.94 -2.52
N ILE A 54 -3.15 -11.80 -3.12
CA ILE A 54 -3.95 -10.58 -2.89
C ILE A 54 -5.39 -10.76 -3.39
N ARG A 55 -5.58 -11.33 -4.61
CA ARG A 55 -6.91 -11.62 -5.16
C ARG A 55 -7.70 -12.59 -4.27
N ASP A 56 -7.02 -13.56 -3.68
CA ASP A 56 -7.63 -14.47 -2.71
C ASP A 56 -7.98 -13.76 -1.38
N ALA A 57 -7.11 -12.89 -0.89
CA ALA A 57 -7.38 -12.09 0.30
C ALA A 57 -8.55 -11.10 0.09
N GLU A 58 -8.69 -10.51 -1.11
CA GLU A 58 -9.86 -9.69 -1.46
C GLU A 58 -11.17 -10.50 -1.33
N LYS A 59 -11.17 -11.76 -1.79
CA LYS A 59 -12.36 -12.63 -1.74
C LYS A 59 -12.67 -13.18 -0.33
N LYS A 60 -11.63 -13.58 0.40
CA LYS A 60 -11.78 -14.30 1.67
C LYS A 60 -11.82 -13.37 2.88
N LEU A 61 -11.00 -12.31 2.86
CA LEU A 61 -10.78 -11.39 3.99
C LEU A 61 -11.35 -10.00 3.75
N ASN A 62 -11.96 -9.72 2.59
CA ASN A 62 -12.37 -8.38 2.16
C ASN A 62 -11.21 -7.38 2.13
N ALA A 63 -10.02 -7.84 1.74
CA ALA A 63 -8.82 -7.03 1.71
C ALA A 63 -8.97 -5.81 0.79
N VAL A 64 -8.29 -4.72 1.13
CA VAL A 64 -8.23 -3.48 0.34
C VAL A 64 -6.82 -3.23 -0.14
N VAL A 65 -6.63 -2.93 -1.41
CA VAL A 65 -5.33 -2.56 -2.00
C VAL A 65 -5.36 -1.10 -2.40
N LEU A 66 -4.43 -0.30 -1.87
CA LEU A 66 -4.31 1.11 -2.25
C LEU A 66 -3.42 1.29 -3.49
N GLN A 67 -3.71 2.33 -4.26
CA GLN A 67 -2.89 2.74 -5.40
C GLN A 67 -1.54 3.30 -4.94
N SER A 68 -0.47 3.03 -5.72
CA SER A 68 0.89 3.46 -5.43
C SER A 68 1.64 3.96 -6.66
N ASN A 69 2.85 4.48 -6.48
CA ASN A 69 3.69 4.95 -7.56
C ASN A 69 4.19 3.80 -8.47
N HIS A 70 4.55 2.63 -7.93
CA HIS A 70 4.95 1.46 -8.70
C HIS A 70 3.78 0.90 -9.50
N GLN A 71 2.61 0.72 -8.90
CA GLN A 71 1.39 0.30 -9.60
C GLN A 71 1.01 1.31 -10.70
N ASN A 72 1.08 2.62 -10.43
CA ASN A 72 0.80 3.66 -11.43
C ASN A 72 1.79 3.59 -12.61
N LYS A 73 3.07 3.30 -12.34
CA LYS A 73 4.08 3.11 -13.38
C LYS A 73 3.76 1.88 -14.24
N PHE A 74 3.35 0.77 -13.63
CA PHE A 74 2.95 -0.45 -14.34
C PHE A 74 1.68 -0.24 -15.18
N ILE A 75 0.65 0.43 -14.64
CA ILE A 75 -0.56 0.84 -15.38
C ILE A 75 -0.19 1.63 -16.64
N ARG A 76 0.72 2.61 -16.53
CA ARG A 76 1.16 3.40 -17.68
C ARG A 76 1.87 2.54 -18.74
N TYR A 77 2.67 1.55 -18.32
CA TYR A 77 3.26 0.59 -19.24
C TYR A 77 2.18 -0.22 -19.97
N LEU A 78 1.22 -0.79 -19.24
CA LEU A 78 0.12 -1.57 -19.80
C LEU A 78 -0.75 -0.77 -20.78
N LYS A 79 -0.89 0.55 -20.55
CA LYS A 79 -1.56 1.49 -21.46
C LYS A 79 -0.70 1.91 -22.67
N GLY A 80 0.49 1.33 -22.86
CA GLY A 80 1.37 1.58 -23.99
C GLY A 80 2.20 2.88 -23.92
N HIS A 81 2.29 3.53 -22.76
CA HIS A 81 3.14 4.71 -22.61
C HIS A 81 4.63 4.33 -22.60
N LYS A 82 5.45 5.16 -23.24
CA LYS A 82 6.92 5.06 -23.11
C LYS A 82 7.35 5.36 -21.68
N ILE A 83 7.81 4.34 -20.96
CA ILE A 83 8.35 4.47 -19.60
C ILE A 83 9.67 3.70 -19.49
N SER A 84 10.50 4.07 -18.52
CA SER A 84 11.68 3.28 -18.16
C SER A 84 11.26 2.10 -17.26
N ALA A 85 11.48 0.86 -17.71
CA ALA A 85 11.24 -0.33 -16.92
C ALA A 85 12.46 -0.60 -16.01
N ASN A 86 12.57 0.13 -14.91
CA ASN A 86 13.62 0.03 -13.91
C ASN A 86 13.02 -0.17 -12.52
N HIS A 87 13.86 -0.41 -11.51
CA HIS A 87 13.46 -0.67 -10.12
C HIS A 87 12.53 -1.88 -9.97
N GLY A 88 12.82 -2.99 -10.68
CA GLY A 88 12.08 -4.24 -10.61
C GLY A 88 10.87 -4.34 -11.55
N LEU A 89 10.45 -3.26 -12.21
CA LEU A 89 9.32 -3.29 -13.13
C LEU A 89 9.57 -4.18 -14.35
N ASP A 90 10.81 -4.25 -14.84
CA ASP A 90 11.23 -5.16 -15.92
C ASP A 90 10.98 -6.63 -15.55
N VAL A 91 11.35 -7.03 -14.33
CA VAL A 91 11.10 -8.36 -13.79
C VAL A 91 9.60 -8.63 -13.69
N THR A 92 8.84 -7.71 -13.08
CA THR A 92 7.37 -7.79 -12.97
C THR A 92 6.71 -8.00 -14.34
N ILE A 93 7.11 -7.22 -15.35
CA ILE A 93 6.58 -7.34 -16.71
C ILE A 93 6.85 -8.73 -17.30
N GLU A 94 8.07 -9.26 -17.12
CA GLU A 94 8.46 -10.56 -17.64
C GLU A 94 7.67 -11.69 -16.96
N GLU A 95 7.54 -11.66 -15.64
CA GLU A 95 6.76 -12.62 -14.87
C GLU A 95 5.29 -12.68 -15.35
N PHE A 96 4.63 -11.54 -15.51
CA PHE A 96 3.25 -11.51 -16.00
C PHE A 96 3.11 -11.94 -17.44
N LYS A 97 4.05 -11.59 -18.36
CA LYS A 97 4.04 -12.05 -19.75
C LYS A 97 4.19 -13.57 -19.87
N ASN A 98 4.93 -14.18 -18.97
CA ASN A 98 5.15 -15.63 -18.94
C ASN A 98 4.06 -16.39 -18.16
N SER A 99 3.07 -15.69 -17.60
CA SER A 99 1.94 -16.27 -16.88
C SER A 99 0.71 -16.45 -17.76
N SER A 100 -0.32 -17.12 -17.24
CA SER A 100 -1.64 -17.24 -17.85
C SER A 100 -2.60 -16.09 -17.54
N ILE A 101 -2.13 -15.04 -16.83
CA ILE A 101 -2.98 -13.91 -16.43
C ILE A 101 -3.23 -13.00 -17.62
N ASP A 102 -4.49 -12.67 -17.87
CA ASP A 102 -4.87 -11.70 -18.90
C ASP A 102 -4.41 -10.29 -18.50
N MET A 103 -3.60 -9.66 -19.35
CA MET A 103 -3.01 -8.34 -19.08
C MET A 103 -4.07 -7.23 -19.08
N ASN A 104 -5.22 -7.41 -19.74
CA ASN A 104 -6.33 -6.44 -19.70
C ASN A 104 -7.08 -6.56 -18.37
N GLU A 105 -7.31 -7.79 -17.89
CA GLU A 105 -7.90 -8.01 -16.57
C GLU A 105 -6.98 -7.44 -15.46
N LEU A 106 -5.67 -7.67 -15.57
CA LEU A 106 -4.68 -7.10 -14.65
C LEU A 106 -4.70 -5.56 -14.68
N LEU A 107 -4.74 -4.96 -15.88
CA LEU A 107 -4.83 -3.51 -16.04
C LEU A 107 -6.10 -2.95 -15.39
N GLU A 108 -7.25 -3.55 -15.66
CA GLU A 108 -8.54 -3.13 -15.10
C GLU A 108 -8.51 -3.24 -13.56
N TRP A 109 -7.98 -4.35 -13.03
CA TRP A 109 -7.84 -4.54 -11.61
C TRP A 109 -6.96 -3.48 -10.97
N LEU A 110 -5.79 -3.16 -11.54
CA LEU A 110 -4.87 -2.14 -11.05
C LEU A 110 -5.47 -0.72 -11.12
N ASP A 111 -6.11 -0.38 -12.24
CA ASP A 111 -6.62 0.99 -12.49
C ASP A 111 -7.81 1.35 -11.58
N ASN A 112 -8.53 0.34 -11.08
CA ASN A 112 -9.67 0.50 -10.17
C ASN A 112 -9.29 0.59 -8.69
N ARG A 113 -7.99 0.54 -8.32
CA ARG A 113 -7.58 0.63 -6.90
C ARG A 113 -7.88 2.01 -6.31
N PRO A 114 -8.41 2.09 -5.08
CA PRO A 114 -8.56 3.35 -4.36
C PRO A 114 -7.20 3.98 -4.04
N TYR A 115 -7.15 5.30 -3.97
CA TYR A 115 -5.97 6.07 -3.60
C TYR A 115 -5.79 6.20 -2.09
N GLY A 116 -6.83 5.96 -1.33
CA GLY A 116 -6.80 6.03 0.13
C GLY A 116 -7.95 5.29 0.78
N ALA A 117 -7.80 5.07 2.06
CA ALA A 117 -8.82 4.49 2.93
C ALA A 117 -8.89 5.26 4.25
N VAL A 118 -10.11 5.43 4.76
CA VAL A 118 -10.37 6.05 6.06
C VAL A 118 -11.25 5.12 6.87
N PHE A 119 -10.87 4.84 8.10
CA PHE A 119 -11.65 4.02 9.03
C PHE A 119 -11.35 4.41 10.48
N LYS A 120 -12.14 3.93 11.42
CA LYS A 120 -11.92 4.11 12.86
C LYS A 120 -11.59 2.79 13.53
N ASP A 121 -10.75 2.85 14.55
CA ASP A 121 -10.51 1.71 15.45
C ASP A 121 -11.60 1.61 16.53
N LYS A 122 -11.47 0.61 17.42
CA LYS A 122 -12.39 0.39 18.53
C LYS A 122 -12.44 1.54 19.57
N ASP A 123 -11.42 2.37 19.60
CA ASP A 123 -11.29 3.52 20.50
C ASP A 123 -11.78 4.83 19.81
N ASP A 124 -12.45 4.74 18.65
CA ASP A 124 -12.93 5.84 17.80
C ASP A 124 -11.82 6.70 17.19
N LEU A 125 -10.56 6.26 17.25
CA LEU A 125 -9.45 6.95 16.60
C LEU A 125 -9.52 6.72 15.08
N GLU A 126 -9.57 7.82 14.32
CA GLU A 126 -9.60 7.79 12.87
C GLU A 126 -8.19 7.54 12.28
N TYR A 127 -8.11 6.63 11.33
CA TYR A 127 -6.93 6.34 10.53
C TYR A 127 -7.17 6.79 9.09
N ARG A 128 -6.21 7.54 8.53
CA ARG A 128 -6.21 7.99 7.12
C ARG A 128 -5.02 7.40 6.40
N CYS A 129 -5.29 6.44 5.53
CA CYS A 129 -4.29 5.65 4.82
C CYS A 129 -4.14 6.11 3.37
N ALA A 130 -2.90 6.28 2.91
CA ALA A 130 -2.53 6.43 1.51
C ALA A 130 -1.12 5.88 1.32
N HIS A 131 -0.71 5.54 0.09
CA HIS A 131 0.62 4.98 -0.13
C HIS A 131 1.74 5.90 0.38
N ALA A 132 1.72 7.20 0.03
CA ALA A 132 2.75 8.14 0.48
C ALA A 132 2.23 9.23 1.44
N TYR A 133 1.08 9.83 1.16
CA TYR A 133 0.54 10.90 2.00
C TYR A 133 -0.96 11.09 1.78
N PHE A 134 -1.74 11.06 2.85
CA PHE A 134 -3.16 11.39 2.77
C PHE A 134 -3.35 12.92 2.79
N SER A 135 -3.84 13.46 1.67
CA SER A 135 -4.00 14.92 1.54
C SER A 135 -5.08 15.47 2.45
N SER A 136 -4.75 16.47 3.27
CA SER A 136 -5.72 17.18 4.13
C SER A 136 -6.78 17.96 3.34
N ARG A 137 -6.66 18.05 2.01
CA ARG A 137 -7.66 18.68 1.12
C ARG A 137 -8.79 17.74 0.74
N ILE A 138 -8.73 16.48 1.14
CA ILE A 138 -9.78 15.50 0.91
C ILE A 138 -10.79 15.63 2.02
N GLU A 139 -12.02 15.98 1.66
CA GLU A 139 -13.16 15.92 2.56
C GLU A 139 -13.59 14.46 2.71
N VAL A 140 -13.68 14.02 3.96
CA VAL A 140 -14.13 12.66 4.29
C VAL A 140 -15.56 12.79 4.80
N PRO A 141 -16.55 12.23 4.10
CA PRO A 141 -17.95 12.25 4.56
C PRO A 141 -18.11 11.37 5.80
N ASN A 142 -19.29 11.40 6.41
CA ASN A 142 -19.62 10.42 7.45
C ASN A 142 -19.63 9.01 6.86
N TYR A 143 -19.05 8.06 7.59
CA TYR A 143 -18.96 6.65 7.18
C TYR A 143 -19.16 5.74 8.40
N GLU A 144 -19.68 4.53 8.16
CA GLU A 144 -19.95 3.57 9.24
C GLU A 144 -18.77 2.61 9.47
N GLU A 145 -18.08 2.17 8.42
CA GLU A 145 -17.01 1.15 8.53
C GLU A 145 -15.70 1.65 7.93
N ILE A 146 -15.57 1.58 6.60
CA ILE A 146 -14.40 2.04 5.85
C ILE A 146 -14.86 2.90 4.67
N HIS A 147 -14.23 4.05 4.50
CA HIS A 147 -14.47 4.92 3.35
C HIS A 147 -13.26 4.89 2.41
N LEU A 148 -13.48 4.51 1.15
CA LEU A 148 -12.45 4.41 0.12
C LEU A 148 -12.46 5.66 -0.77
N ILE A 149 -11.27 6.20 -1.02
CA ILE A 149 -11.08 7.39 -1.86
C ILE A 149 -10.68 6.94 -3.27
N HIS A 150 -11.61 7.06 -4.20
CA HIS A 150 -11.41 6.63 -5.58
C HIS A 150 -10.92 7.75 -6.51
N SER A 151 -10.36 7.34 -7.65
CA SER A 151 -9.78 8.21 -8.68
C SER A 151 -10.71 9.35 -9.14
N ASN A 152 -12.00 9.09 -9.28
CA ASN A 152 -12.99 10.08 -9.73
C ASN A 152 -13.24 11.23 -8.73
N GLN A 153 -12.88 11.04 -7.46
CA GLN A 153 -13.00 12.04 -6.39
C GLN A 153 -11.78 12.98 -6.32
N LEU A 154 -10.75 12.73 -7.12
CA LEU A 154 -9.43 13.36 -6.98
C LEU A 154 -8.96 14.04 -8.25
N ASN A 155 -8.40 15.25 -8.13
CA ASN A 155 -7.65 15.86 -9.22
C ASN A 155 -6.22 15.27 -9.31
N LYS A 156 -5.54 15.50 -10.44
CA LYS A 156 -4.20 14.99 -10.72
C LYS A 156 -3.17 15.35 -9.64
N LYS A 157 -3.23 16.57 -9.09
CA LYS A 157 -2.28 17.03 -8.07
C LYS A 157 -2.43 16.25 -6.76
N ILE A 158 -3.67 16.02 -6.33
CA ILE A 158 -3.95 15.23 -5.12
C ILE A 158 -3.54 13.77 -5.33
N LYS A 159 -3.87 13.15 -6.48
CA LYS A 159 -3.44 11.80 -6.82
C LYS A 159 -1.92 11.65 -6.70
N ASN A 160 -1.16 12.58 -7.30
CA ASN A 160 0.31 12.54 -7.22
C ASN A 160 0.81 12.64 -5.77
N VAL A 161 0.23 13.53 -4.96
CA VAL A 161 0.61 13.66 -3.56
C VAL A 161 0.34 12.37 -2.77
N MET A 162 -0.75 11.67 -3.08
CA MET A 162 -1.10 10.42 -2.38
C MET A 162 -0.16 9.26 -2.70
N ILE A 163 0.44 9.23 -3.88
CA ILE A 163 1.31 8.12 -4.32
C ILE A 163 2.81 8.45 -4.39
N TYR A 164 3.20 9.73 -4.38
CA TYR A 164 4.61 10.17 -4.41
C TYR A 164 5.01 11.00 -3.19
N GLY A 165 4.05 11.40 -2.36
CA GLY A 165 4.26 12.30 -1.24
C GLY A 165 4.29 13.79 -1.61
N PRO A 166 4.23 14.67 -0.61
CA PRO A 166 4.31 16.10 -0.81
C PRO A 166 5.74 16.54 -1.13
N VAL A 167 5.85 17.55 -2.02
CA VAL A 167 7.11 18.16 -2.41
C VAL A 167 7.02 19.69 -2.27
N ASN A 168 8.14 20.35 -2.01
CA ASN A 168 8.34 21.79 -2.08
C ASN A 168 9.54 22.13 -2.99
N ASN A 169 10.00 23.37 -2.98
CA ASN A 169 11.12 23.81 -3.79
C ASN A 169 12.47 23.19 -3.39
N GLU A 170 12.56 22.62 -2.18
CA GLU A 170 13.76 21.97 -1.64
C GLU A 170 13.73 20.44 -1.84
N GLY A 171 12.60 19.89 -2.34
CA GLY A 171 12.43 18.49 -2.61
C GLY A 171 11.26 17.83 -1.85
N ARG A 172 11.44 16.57 -1.43
CA ARG A 172 10.42 15.79 -0.73
C ARG A 172 10.25 16.29 0.72
N ILE A 173 9.00 16.54 1.13
CA ILE A 173 8.69 16.96 2.50
C ILE A 173 8.61 15.73 3.41
N GLU A 174 9.38 15.72 4.49
CA GLU A 174 9.28 14.74 5.57
C GLU A 174 8.11 15.10 6.51
N TRP A 175 6.89 14.89 6.02
CA TRP A 175 5.64 15.32 6.67
C TRP A 175 5.47 14.74 8.09
N TRP A 176 6.03 13.58 8.37
CA TRP A 176 5.99 12.93 9.70
C TRP A 176 6.78 13.70 10.77
N LYS A 177 7.71 14.55 10.39
CA LYS A 177 8.46 15.44 11.30
C LYS A 177 7.69 16.71 11.64
N THR A 178 6.57 16.97 10.97
CA THR A 178 5.77 18.17 11.24
C THR A 178 4.86 17.91 12.44
N ASN A 179 5.01 18.68 13.52
CA ASN A 179 4.19 18.61 14.75
C ASN A 179 2.73 19.08 14.55
N LYS A 180 2.13 18.85 13.39
CA LYS A 180 0.71 19.13 13.18
C LYS A 180 -0.11 18.09 13.92
N LYS A 181 -0.70 18.48 15.02
CA LYS A 181 -1.70 17.68 15.74
C LYS A 181 -2.94 17.56 14.86
N HIS A 182 -3.08 16.43 14.19
CA HIS A 182 -4.34 16.03 13.58
C HIS A 182 -5.16 15.26 14.63
N HIS A 183 -6.48 15.29 14.48
CA HIS A 183 -7.39 14.45 15.27
C HIS A 183 -7.49 13.02 14.73
N TYR A 184 -6.65 12.69 13.75
CA TYR A 184 -6.54 11.37 13.11
C TYR A 184 -5.07 10.94 13.00
N LYS A 185 -4.86 9.65 12.87
CA LYS A 185 -3.55 9.04 12.61
C LYS A 185 -3.32 8.87 11.11
N MET A 186 -2.26 9.47 10.57
CA MET A 186 -1.88 9.31 9.17
C MET A 186 -1.05 8.05 8.99
N VAL A 187 -1.33 7.28 7.92
CA VAL A 187 -0.65 6.00 7.64
C VAL A 187 -0.13 5.96 6.21
N SER A 188 1.13 5.53 6.04
CA SER A 188 1.74 5.35 4.72
C SER A 188 2.80 4.23 4.70
N GLY A 189 3.24 3.84 3.48
CA GLY A 189 4.47 3.14 3.14
C GLY A 189 5.50 4.09 2.53
N HIS A 190 6.13 3.71 1.39
CA HIS A 190 6.86 4.55 0.43
C HIS A 190 8.21 5.17 0.86
N TYR A 191 8.50 5.30 2.12
CA TYR A 191 9.59 6.18 2.59
C TYR A 191 10.86 5.45 3.03
N HIS A 192 10.95 4.14 2.84
CA HIS A 192 12.06 3.30 3.33
C HIS A 192 12.29 3.51 4.83
N LYS A 193 11.19 3.56 5.60
CA LYS A 193 11.22 3.83 7.03
C LYS A 193 10.12 3.09 7.78
N LEU A 194 10.45 2.72 9.01
CA LEU A 194 9.48 2.26 9.99
C LEU A 194 9.33 3.32 11.08
N ILE A 195 8.16 3.97 11.14
CA ILE A 195 7.83 4.99 12.16
C ILE A 195 6.49 4.62 12.79
N ILE A 196 6.46 4.57 14.11
CA ILE A 196 5.25 4.32 14.89
C ILE A 196 5.15 5.39 15.97
N GLU A 197 4.33 6.39 15.70
CA GLU A 197 4.10 7.53 16.58
C GLU A 197 2.59 7.76 16.80
N ASP A 198 2.24 8.60 17.76
CA ASP A 198 0.85 8.88 18.09
C ASP A 198 0.07 9.48 16.92
N HIS A 199 0.71 10.30 16.10
CA HIS A 199 0.08 11.02 15.00
C HIS A 199 0.29 10.34 13.64
N CYS A 200 1.25 9.39 13.51
CA CYS A 200 1.53 8.73 12.23
C CYS A 200 2.11 7.34 12.36
N LEU A 201 1.90 6.56 11.28
CA LEU A 201 2.57 5.29 11.00
C LEU A 201 3.20 5.36 9.61
N ILE A 202 4.48 4.99 9.50
CA ILE A 202 5.12 4.69 8.23
C ILE A 202 5.56 3.24 8.30
N LEU A 203 5.03 2.39 7.42
CA LEU A 203 5.18 0.95 7.46
C LEU A 203 5.93 0.44 6.23
N ASP A 204 7.13 0.97 5.99
CA ASP A 204 7.98 0.55 4.88
C ASP A 204 9.29 -0.04 5.44
N GLY A 205 9.37 -1.36 5.39
CA GLY A 205 10.52 -2.14 5.86
C GLY A 205 11.48 -2.52 4.75
N GLU A 206 11.43 -1.79 3.60
CA GLU A 206 12.27 -2.06 2.41
C GLU A 206 12.09 -3.49 1.87
N CYS A 207 10.89 -4.08 2.04
CA CYS A 207 10.56 -5.40 1.56
C CYS A 207 10.78 -5.47 0.04
N GLY A 208 11.60 -6.35 -0.45
CA GLY A 208 11.96 -6.43 -1.89
C GLY A 208 13.33 -5.84 -2.22
N ASP A 209 14.02 -5.23 -1.26
CA ASP A 209 15.44 -4.95 -1.32
C ASP A 209 16.26 -6.12 -0.73
N GLU A 210 17.57 -6.14 -0.98
CA GLU A 210 18.48 -7.16 -0.42
C GLU A 210 18.99 -6.73 0.96
N GLY A 211 19.18 -7.69 1.86
CA GLY A 211 19.78 -7.48 3.17
C GLY A 211 19.01 -8.13 4.32
N ASP A 212 19.70 -8.40 5.41
CA ASP A 212 19.15 -9.10 6.58
C ASP A 212 18.19 -8.24 7.41
N HIS A 213 18.16 -6.93 7.16
CA HIS A 213 17.32 -5.97 7.89
C HIS A 213 15.98 -5.67 7.22
N VAL A 214 15.78 -6.16 5.98
CA VAL A 214 14.55 -5.92 5.22
C VAL A 214 13.43 -6.85 5.68
N PHE A 215 12.21 -6.32 5.79
CA PHE A 215 11.03 -7.08 6.26
C PHE A 215 9.74 -6.51 5.69
N LEU A 216 8.69 -7.32 5.68
CA LEU A 216 7.33 -6.83 5.49
C LEU A 216 6.76 -6.38 6.84
N ALA A 217 6.32 -5.12 6.92
CA ALA A 217 5.69 -4.57 8.11
C ALA A 217 4.16 -4.80 8.08
N LEU A 218 3.60 -5.31 9.18
CA LEU A 218 2.17 -5.37 9.43
C LEU A 218 1.86 -4.72 10.78
N TYR A 219 0.88 -3.82 10.81
CA TYR A 219 0.38 -3.22 12.04
C TYR A 219 -1.06 -3.68 12.32
N ASP A 220 -1.23 -4.46 13.39
CA ASP A 220 -2.55 -4.84 13.91
C ASP A 220 -3.14 -3.63 14.67
N VAL A 221 -4.15 -3.02 14.07
CA VAL A 221 -4.72 -1.75 14.56
C VAL A 221 -5.36 -1.94 15.95
N ASN A 222 -6.06 -3.04 16.17
CA ASN A 222 -6.77 -3.26 17.42
C ASN A 222 -5.86 -3.57 18.62
N LYS A 223 -4.76 -4.28 18.35
CA LYS A 223 -3.76 -4.60 19.37
C LYS A 223 -2.69 -3.53 19.49
N LYS A 224 -2.67 -2.55 18.56
CA LYS A 224 -1.60 -1.55 18.43
C LYS A 224 -0.22 -2.23 18.34
N LEU A 225 -0.14 -3.34 17.59
CA LEU A 225 0.99 -4.27 17.54
C LEU A 225 1.63 -4.30 16.15
N LEU A 226 2.93 -3.99 16.12
CA LEU A 226 3.76 -4.22 14.93
C LEU A 226 4.21 -5.68 14.85
N LYS A 227 4.06 -6.28 13.67
CA LYS A 227 4.68 -7.53 13.24
C LYS A 227 5.66 -7.27 12.12
N LYS A 228 6.76 -8.00 12.12
CA LYS A 228 7.77 -7.99 11.06
C LYS A 228 7.93 -9.41 10.52
N PHE A 229 7.87 -9.55 9.19
CA PHE A 229 8.07 -10.82 8.48
C PHE A 229 9.35 -10.71 7.65
N PHE A 230 10.35 -11.52 8.00
CA PHE A 230 11.69 -11.52 7.40
C PHE A 230 11.83 -12.53 6.27
#